data_0b6e81628998beb5ed030cec39b18357
#
_entry.id   0b6e81628998beb5ed030cec39b18357
#
_cell.length_a   1.000
_cell.length_b   1.000
_cell.length_c   1.000
_cell.angle_alpha   90.00
_cell.angle_beta   90.00
_cell.angle_gamma   90.00
#
_symmetry.space_group_name_H-M   'P 1'
#
loop_
_entity.id
_entity.type
_entity.pdbx_description
1 polymer ?
#
loop_
_entity_poly.entity_id
_entity_poly.type
_entity_poly.pdbx_seq_one_letter_code
_entity_poly.pdbx_strand_id
1 'polypeptide(L)'
;MPLLFFLCHHKEIAHLHNKKTVLKLIKFILPPLFAGLSIAFLVVFFSPNMRAALLPNVPLPSAMSASHLSFSDAVKRAAPSVVTIFSESISKEPRYKRKNTVQELGSGVIMSQDGYILTNYHVVNNADQIMVILTDGRRFFDVQLIGFDTITDLALLKINADHLPVIPVNDNYVSNVGDVVLAIGNPLNLGQTITQGIISATGKQKITDSPYNNLLQMDAAINVGNSGGALVNSNGDLVGITSAQFKTRENLNIQGIFFAVPYSLAKKVMGKLIRHGRVVRGYLGFEGTAVDSTGKEVNDSLTPVTGMRITNLDPLGPAWQAGIEEQDIVIKIAGLSVANPQKVLEKIGNTEPGKEIEFELYRDGKIEKIMVVVAELETKL
;
A
#
# COMPACT_ATOMS: atom_id res chain seq x y z
N MET A 1 -8.73 -102.10 -31.88
CA MET A 1 -8.57 -100.62 -31.73
C MET A 1 -9.39 -100.04 -30.58
N PRO A 2 -9.20 -100.43 -29.29
CA PRO A 2 -9.78 -99.68 -28.16
C PRO A 2 -8.76 -99.31 -27.08
N LEU A 3 -7.43 -99.50 -27.26
CA LEU A 3 -6.45 -99.20 -26.21
C LEU A 3 -5.91 -97.79 -26.22
N LEU A 4 -6.07 -96.99 -27.34
CA LEU A 4 -5.55 -95.68 -27.45
C LEU A 4 -6.46 -94.55 -26.83
N PHE A 5 -7.73 -94.84 -26.63
CA PHE A 5 -8.70 -93.92 -26.06
C PHE A 5 -8.61 -93.79 -24.52
N PHE A 6 -8.14 -94.81 -23.85
CA PHE A 6 -8.04 -94.77 -22.38
C PHE A 6 -6.80 -94.03 -21.84
N LEU A 7 -5.71 -93.97 -22.66
CA LEU A 7 -4.50 -93.29 -22.24
C LEU A 7 -4.60 -91.77 -22.39
N CYS A 8 -5.39 -91.23 -23.33
CA CYS A 8 -5.62 -89.85 -23.52
C CYS A 8 -6.49 -89.26 -22.37
N HIS A 9 -7.48 -90.02 -21.91
CA HIS A 9 -8.39 -89.48 -20.89
C HIS A 9 -7.74 -89.47 -19.47
N HIS A 10 -6.75 -90.30 -19.19
CA HIS A 10 -6.03 -90.29 -17.91
C HIS A 10 -5.00 -89.10 -17.83
N LYS A 11 -4.40 -88.69 -18.92
CA LYS A 11 -3.50 -87.52 -18.95
C LYS A 11 -4.24 -86.20 -18.79
N GLU A 12 -5.44 -86.06 -19.36
CA GLU A 12 -6.24 -84.85 -19.17
C GLU A 12 -6.79 -84.68 -17.77
N ILE A 13 -7.21 -85.79 -17.14
CA ILE A 13 -7.73 -85.77 -15.75
C ILE A 13 -6.60 -85.44 -14.74
N ALA A 14 -5.39 -85.97 -14.98
CA ALA A 14 -4.23 -85.71 -14.10
C ALA A 14 -3.78 -84.20 -14.25
N HIS A 15 -3.86 -83.66 -15.45
CA HIS A 15 -3.54 -82.24 -15.70
C HIS A 15 -4.57 -81.26 -15.16
N LEU A 16 -5.86 -81.63 -15.17
CA LEU A 16 -6.96 -80.89 -14.55
C LEU A 16 -6.93 -80.95 -13.01
N HIS A 17 -6.56 -82.11 -12.43
CA HIS A 17 -6.41 -82.23 -10.99
C HIS A 17 -5.23 -81.42 -10.46
N ASN A 18 -4.13 -81.39 -11.18
CA ASN A 18 -2.95 -80.60 -10.81
C ASN A 18 -3.24 -79.10 -10.91
N LYS A 19 -3.97 -78.61 -11.97
CA LYS A 19 -4.39 -77.23 -12.07
C LYS A 19 -5.32 -76.76 -10.92
N LYS A 20 -6.29 -77.63 -10.51
CA LYS A 20 -7.20 -77.32 -9.40
C LYS A 20 -6.47 -77.27 -8.05
N THR A 21 -5.48 -78.15 -7.85
CA THR A 21 -4.65 -78.18 -6.63
C THR A 21 -3.72 -76.99 -6.58
N VAL A 22 -3.07 -76.58 -7.68
CA VAL A 22 -2.24 -75.38 -7.81
C VAL A 22 -3.09 -74.14 -7.57
N LEU A 23 -4.29 -74.07 -8.13
CA LEU A 23 -5.18 -72.93 -7.96
C LEU A 23 -5.67 -72.81 -6.50
N LYS A 24 -5.91 -73.91 -5.79
CA LYS A 24 -6.22 -73.89 -4.37
C LYS A 24 -5.04 -73.44 -3.52
N LEU A 25 -3.82 -73.89 -3.87
CA LEU A 25 -2.59 -73.44 -3.20
C LEU A 25 -2.34 -71.98 -3.36
N ILE A 26 -2.51 -71.44 -4.59
CA ILE A 26 -2.40 -70.04 -4.88
C ILE A 26 -3.43 -69.20 -4.09
N LYS A 27 -4.70 -69.63 -4.08
CA LYS A 27 -5.76 -68.97 -3.31
C LYS A 27 -5.52 -68.99 -1.79
N PHE A 28 -4.79 -69.97 -1.27
CA PHE A 28 -4.46 -70.11 0.15
C PHE A 28 -3.23 -69.25 0.51
N ILE A 29 -2.22 -69.20 -0.34
CA ILE A 29 -0.95 -68.45 -0.07
C ILE A 29 -1.05 -66.98 -0.43
N LEU A 30 -1.79 -66.62 -1.47
CA LEU A 30 -1.85 -65.22 -1.97
C LEU A 30 -2.40 -64.21 -0.94
N PRO A 31 -3.51 -64.47 -0.22
CA PRO A 31 -4.04 -63.53 0.74
C PRO A 31 -3.09 -63.19 1.91
N PRO A 32 -2.47 -64.18 2.59
CA PRO A 32 -1.52 -63.88 3.66
C PRO A 32 -0.24 -63.21 3.15
N LEU A 33 0.19 -63.53 1.92
CA LEU A 33 1.33 -62.86 1.28
C LEU A 33 1.03 -61.40 1.02
N PHE A 34 -0.15 -61.08 0.48
CA PHE A 34 -0.59 -59.71 0.26
C PHE A 34 -0.77 -58.96 1.57
N ALA A 35 -1.34 -59.58 2.58
CA ALA A 35 -1.48 -59.02 3.92
C ALA A 35 -0.11 -58.68 4.54
N GLY A 36 0.83 -59.63 4.46
CA GLY A 36 2.20 -59.42 4.93
C GLY A 36 2.94 -58.29 4.20
N LEU A 37 2.83 -58.24 2.86
CA LEU A 37 3.40 -57.16 2.05
C LEU A 37 2.77 -55.81 2.36
N SER A 38 1.46 -55.78 2.58
CA SER A 38 0.77 -54.56 2.94
C SER A 38 1.21 -54.01 4.31
N ILE A 39 1.36 -54.93 5.29
CA ILE A 39 1.87 -54.56 6.64
C ILE A 39 3.33 -54.09 6.53
N ALA A 40 4.18 -54.78 5.79
CA ALA A 40 5.56 -54.42 5.58
C ALA A 40 5.65 -53.04 4.90
N PHE A 41 4.82 -52.79 3.90
CA PHE A 41 4.72 -51.47 3.24
C PHE A 41 4.30 -50.36 4.22
N LEU A 42 3.30 -50.60 5.05
CA LEU A 42 2.86 -49.64 6.08
C LEU A 42 3.96 -49.38 7.10
N VAL A 43 4.65 -50.43 7.59
CA VAL A 43 5.78 -50.28 8.53
C VAL A 43 6.91 -49.45 7.92
N VAL A 44 7.29 -49.72 6.66
CA VAL A 44 8.31 -48.95 5.96
C VAL A 44 7.83 -47.52 5.70
N PHE A 45 6.56 -47.35 5.36
CA PHE A 45 5.99 -46.03 5.07
C PHE A 45 5.93 -45.13 6.31
N PHE A 46 5.55 -45.67 7.46
CA PHE A 46 5.38 -44.91 8.71
C PHE A 46 6.60 -44.90 9.62
N SER A 47 7.63 -45.72 9.38
CA SER A 47 8.87 -45.77 10.17
C SER A 47 10.00 -45.04 9.46
N PRO A 48 10.37 -43.82 9.88
CA PRO A 48 11.44 -43.04 9.24
C PRO A 48 12.80 -43.75 9.20
N ASN A 49 13.12 -44.48 10.27
CA ASN A 49 14.38 -45.22 10.42
C ASN A 49 14.48 -46.43 9.49
N MET A 50 13.40 -47.19 9.33
CA MET A 50 13.33 -48.34 8.42
C MET A 50 13.35 -47.92 6.96
N ARG A 51 12.73 -46.77 6.64
CA ARG A 51 12.70 -46.19 5.30
C ARG A 51 14.08 -45.71 4.86
N ALA A 52 14.83 -45.04 5.75
CA ALA A 52 16.18 -44.59 5.48
C ALA A 52 17.17 -45.77 5.27
N ALA A 53 16.95 -46.90 5.93
CA ALA A 53 17.77 -48.08 5.79
C ALA A 53 17.50 -48.89 4.50
N LEU A 54 16.23 -48.96 4.06
CA LEU A 54 15.81 -49.75 2.89
C LEU A 54 15.83 -48.96 1.57
N LEU A 55 15.68 -47.63 1.63
CA LEU A 55 15.60 -46.74 0.46
C LEU A 55 16.51 -45.53 0.63
N PRO A 56 17.83 -45.74 0.73
CA PRO A 56 18.78 -44.64 1.07
C PRO A 56 18.86 -43.51 0.03
N ASN A 57 18.37 -43.75 -1.20
CA ASN A 57 18.45 -42.77 -2.29
C ASN A 57 17.08 -42.30 -2.83
N VAL A 58 15.98 -42.66 -2.16
CA VAL A 58 14.68 -42.08 -2.53
C VAL A 58 14.54 -40.75 -1.83
N PRO A 59 14.53 -39.61 -2.56
CA PRO A 59 14.23 -38.33 -1.93
C PRO A 59 12.84 -38.43 -1.32
N LEU A 60 12.78 -38.40 0.00
CA LEU A 60 11.54 -38.21 0.71
C LEU A 60 10.90 -36.95 0.15
N PRO A 61 9.60 -36.91 -0.19
CA PRO A 61 8.92 -35.64 -0.24
C PRO A 61 9.23 -35.00 1.12
N SER A 62 10.04 -33.92 1.08
CA SER A 62 10.34 -33.14 2.29
C SER A 62 9.01 -32.96 2.98
N ALA A 63 8.87 -33.42 4.22
CA ALA A 63 7.72 -33.07 5.02
C ALA A 63 7.56 -31.58 4.75
N MET A 64 6.42 -31.18 4.16
CA MET A 64 6.14 -29.77 3.94
C MET A 64 6.40 -29.15 5.29
N SER A 65 7.58 -28.52 5.45
CA SER A 65 7.83 -27.67 6.59
C SER A 65 6.62 -26.78 6.58
N ALA A 66 5.78 -26.86 7.59
CA ALA A 66 4.69 -25.94 7.73
C ALA A 66 5.38 -24.59 7.60
N SER A 67 5.26 -23.96 6.42
CA SER A 67 5.88 -22.69 6.19
C SER A 67 5.14 -21.77 7.14
N HIS A 68 5.76 -21.51 8.30
CA HIS A 68 5.22 -20.52 9.21
C HIS A 68 5.08 -19.24 8.39
N LEU A 69 3.87 -18.74 8.28
CA LEU A 69 3.62 -17.45 7.65
C LEU A 69 4.42 -16.42 8.44
N SER A 70 5.52 -15.95 7.88
CA SER A 70 6.42 -15.00 8.53
C SER A 70 6.77 -13.90 7.55
N PHE A 71 6.71 -12.67 8.02
CA PHE A 71 7.12 -11.49 7.27
C PHE A 71 8.54 -11.02 7.64
N SER A 72 9.32 -11.87 8.34
CA SER A 72 10.66 -11.50 8.78
C SER A 72 11.58 -11.07 7.63
N ASP A 73 11.44 -11.67 6.46
CA ASP A 73 12.29 -11.31 5.31
C ASP A 73 11.87 -9.97 4.69
N ALA A 74 10.58 -9.65 4.65
CA ALA A 74 10.10 -8.33 4.27
C ALA A 74 10.62 -7.25 5.24
N VAL A 75 10.56 -7.53 6.56
CA VAL A 75 11.09 -6.64 7.59
C VAL A 75 12.59 -6.45 7.45
N LYS A 76 13.40 -7.52 7.29
CA LYS A 76 14.86 -7.42 7.10
C LYS A 76 15.23 -6.55 5.90
N ARG A 77 14.44 -6.59 4.83
CA ARG A 77 14.67 -5.77 3.63
C ARG A 77 14.35 -4.30 3.85
N ALA A 78 13.24 -3.98 4.51
CA ALA A 78 12.71 -2.63 4.59
C ALA A 78 13.15 -1.87 5.86
N ALA A 79 13.22 -2.55 7.01
CA ALA A 79 13.45 -1.92 8.30
C ALA A 79 14.76 -1.11 8.39
N PRO A 80 15.89 -1.53 7.79
CA PRO A 80 17.11 -0.71 7.82
C PRO A 80 16.94 0.69 7.22
N SER A 81 16.00 0.87 6.28
CA SER A 81 15.76 2.13 5.58
C SER A 81 14.85 3.09 6.36
N VAL A 82 14.30 2.66 7.50
CA VAL A 82 13.42 3.49 8.33
C VAL A 82 14.22 4.09 9.46
N VAL A 83 14.21 5.43 9.54
CA VAL A 83 14.96 6.21 10.52
C VAL A 83 14.05 6.83 11.58
N THR A 84 14.64 7.17 12.72
CA THR A 84 13.97 7.98 13.75
C THR A 84 14.29 9.45 13.52
N ILE A 85 13.27 10.31 13.64
CA ILE A 85 13.39 11.75 13.54
C ILE A 85 12.99 12.37 14.85
N PHE A 86 13.88 13.19 15.41
CA PHE A 86 13.60 14.08 16.54
C PHE A 86 13.60 15.50 16.01
N SER A 87 12.56 16.24 16.33
CA SER A 87 12.48 17.67 16.04
C SER A 87 12.27 18.44 17.33
N GLU A 88 13.02 19.53 17.48
CA GLU A 88 12.96 20.39 18.65
C GLU A 88 12.58 21.80 18.24
N SER A 89 11.58 22.37 18.90
CA SER A 89 11.23 23.78 18.78
C SER A 89 11.45 24.51 20.11
N ILE A 90 12.03 25.72 20.03
CA ILE A 90 12.30 26.56 21.19
C ILE A 90 11.14 27.52 21.36
N SER A 91 10.33 27.32 22.39
CA SER A 91 9.24 28.25 22.74
C SER A 91 9.76 29.66 22.97
N LYS A 92 9.27 30.65 22.20
CA LYS A 92 9.62 32.07 22.31
C LYS A 92 8.80 32.83 23.37
N GLU A 93 8.22 32.15 24.37
CA GLU A 93 7.43 32.82 25.39
C GLU A 93 8.28 33.72 26.31
N PRO A 94 7.79 34.93 26.66
CA PRO A 94 8.63 35.95 27.32
C PRO A 94 8.80 35.76 28.84
N ARG A 95 10.01 35.86 29.21
CA ARG A 95 10.60 36.38 30.49
C ARG A 95 10.56 35.59 31.77
N TYR A 96 9.68 34.64 32.06
CA TYR A 96 9.66 34.01 33.39
C TYR A 96 9.46 32.50 33.46
N LYS A 97 9.44 31.78 32.40
CA LYS A 97 9.38 30.31 32.41
C LYS A 97 10.62 29.71 31.69
N ARG A 98 11.14 28.62 32.23
CA ARG A 98 12.18 27.79 31.63
C ARG A 98 11.87 27.59 30.13
N LYS A 99 12.90 27.66 29.27
CA LYS A 99 12.81 27.25 27.87
C LYS A 99 12.10 25.89 27.81
N ASN A 100 10.82 25.89 27.46
CA ASN A 100 10.11 24.64 27.22
C ASN A 100 10.47 24.24 25.78
N THR A 101 11.35 23.28 25.66
CA THR A 101 11.61 22.62 24.38
C THR A 101 10.45 21.67 24.12
N VAL A 102 9.71 21.89 23.05
CA VAL A 102 8.74 20.91 22.55
C VAL A 102 9.53 19.94 21.67
N GLN A 103 9.52 18.69 22.06
CA GLN A 103 10.14 17.62 21.27
C GLN A 103 9.03 16.85 20.58
N GLU A 104 9.11 16.75 19.27
CA GLU A 104 8.28 15.83 18.48
C GLU A 104 9.12 14.64 18.02
N LEU A 105 8.49 13.48 18.00
CA LEU A 105 9.07 12.23 17.60
C LEU A 105 8.33 11.68 16.37
N GLY A 106 9.07 11.36 15.35
CA GLY A 106 8.56 10.70 14.15
C GLY A 106 9.53 9.71 13.56
N SER A 107 9.15 9.20 12.44
CA SER A 107 9.97 8.32 11.60
C SER A 107 10.20 8.95 10.23
N GLY A 108 11.15 8.42 9.49
CA GLY A 108 11.41 8.79 8.10
C GLY A 108 11.85 7.57 7.28
N VAL A 109 11.78 7.68 5.98
CA VAL A 109 12.16 6.63 5.03
C VAL A 109 13.27 7.12 4.13
N ILE A 110 14.41 6.43 4.12
CA ILE A 110 15.54 6.72 3.23
C ILE A 110 15.15 6.32 1.81
N MET A 111 15.00 7.31 0.93
CA MET A 111 14.52 7.13 -0.43
C MET A 111 15.65 6.99 -1.45
N SER A 112 16.87 7.42 -1.11
CA SER A 112 18.01 7.41 -2.03
C SER A 112 19.35 7.30 -1.31
N GLN A 113 20.36 6.79 -2.03
CA GLN A 113 21.73 6.63 -1.50
C GLN A 113 22.43 7.96 -1.21
N ASP A 114 22.00 9.03 -1.88
CA ASP A 114 22.53 10.39 -1.66
C ASP A 114 21.88 11.11 -0.46
N GLY A 115 21.00 10.42 0.30
CA GLY A 115 20.54 10.88 1.61
C GLY A 115 19.21 11.64 1.63
N TYR A 116 18.37 11.50 0.62
CA TYR A 116 16.99 11.99 0.70
C TYR A 116 16.15 11.09 1.63
N ILE A 117 15.47 11.73 2.59
CA ILE A 117 14.58 11.08 3.56
C ILE A 117 13.20 11.71 3.45
N LEU A 118 12.20 10.88 3.22
CA LEU A 118 10.81 11.30 3.20
C LEU A 118 10.17 11.07 4.58
N THR A 119 9.44 12.06 5.07
CA THR A 119 8.72 12.01 6.36
C THR A 119 7.41 12.79 6.25
N ASN A 120 6.65 12.89 7.36
CA ASN A 120 5.51 13.79 7.42
C ASN A 120 5.92 15.22 7.77
N TYR A 121 5.19 16.20 7.22
CA TYR A 121 5.44 17.62 7.50
C TYR A 121 5.21 17.96 8.98
N HIS A 122 4.14 17.45 9.59
CA HIS A 122 3.86 17.71 11.01
C HIS A 122 4.99 17.24 11.94
N VAL A 123 5.80 16.24 11.56
CA VAL A 123 6.96 15.78 12.36
C VAL A 123 8.07 16.81 12.42
N VAL A 124 8.21 17.67 11.39
CA VAL A 124 9.29 18.66 11.26
C VAL A 124 8.81 20.10 11.25
N ASN A 125 7.50 20.30 11.38
CA ASN A 125 6.91 21.63 11.37
C ASN A 125 7.38 22.47 12.57
N ASN A 126 7.79 23.72 12.29
CA ASN A 126 8.32 24.66 13.28
C ASN A 126 9.54 24.14 14.07
N ALA A 127 10.27 23.14 13.56
CA ALA A 127 11.49 22.67 14.19
C ALA A 127 12.63 23.69 14.03
N ASP A 128 13.24 24.10 15.13
CA ASP A 128 14.49 24.86 15.12
C ASP A 128 15.69 23.93 14.89
N GLN A 129 15.58 22.67 15.30
CA GLN A 129 16.61 21.64 15.10
C GLN A 129 15.96 20.30 14.77
N ILE A 130 16.56 19.57 13.81
CA ILE A 130 16.16 18.23 13.43
C ILE A 130 17.34 17.29 13.60
N MET A 131 17.12 16.14 14.21
CA MET A 131 18.10 15.06 14.34
C MET A 131 17.54 13.78 13.71
N VAL A 132 18.34 13.12 12.88
CA VAL A 132 18.01 11.83 12.27
C VAL A 132 18.90 10.75 12.87
N ILE A 133 18.31 9.63 13.30
CA ILE A 133 19.03 8.46 13.82
C ILE A 133 18.70 7.25 12.95
N LEU A 134 19.74 6.62 12.41
CA LEU A 134 19.63 5.39 11.65
C LEU A 134 19.54 4.16 12.58
N THR A 135 19.08 3.04 12.06
CA THR A 135 19.00 1.77 12.80
C THR A 135 20.34 1.21 13.25
N ASP A 136 21.43 1.58 12.57
CA ASP A 136 22.81 1.23 12.94
C ASP A 136 23.43 2.13 14.02
N GLY A 137 22.66 3.13 14.51
CA GLY A 137 23.06 4.05 15.57
C GLY A 137 23.74 5.33 15.10
N ARG A 138 23.99 5.51 13.79
CA ARG A 138 24.51 6.77 13.25
C ARG A 138 23.51 7.91 13.49
N ARG A 139 24.03 9.07 13.91
CA ARG A 139 23.23 10.26 14.25
C ARG A 139 23.64 11.43 13.39
N PHE A 140 22.68 12.13 12.80
CA PHE A 140 22.87 13.28 11.94
C PHE A 140 22.14 14.49 12.55
N PHE A 141 22.90 15.56 12.78
CA PHE A 141 22.40 16.84 13.31
C PHE A 141 22.38 17.92 12.22
N ASP A 142 23.18 17.74 11.16
CA ASP A 142 23.14 18.60 9.97
C ASP A 142 22.13 18.02 8.98
N VAL A 143 20.86 18.27 9.27
CA VAL A 143 19.71 17.80 8.48
C VAL A 143 19.09 19.00 7.79
N GLN A 144 19.06 18.96 6.46
CA GLN A 144 18.48 20.04 5.65
C GLN A 144 17.02 19.71 5.33
N LEU A 145 16.10 20.63 5.57
CA LEU A 145 14.74 20.58 5.05
C LEU A 145 14.76 21.10 3.61
N ILE A 146 14.62 20.20 2.65
CA ILE A 146 14.60 20.55 1.20
C ILE A 146 13.30 21.24 0.84
N GLY A 147 12.20 20.81 1.43
CA GLY A 147 10.89 21.38 1.25
C GLY A 147 9.78 20.50 1.82
N PHE A 148 8.57 21.00 1.76
CA PHE A 148 7.41 20.32 2.30
C PHE A 148 6.14 20.60 1.51
N ASP A 149 5.11 19.82 1.78
CA ASP A 149 3.78 19.96 1.24
C ASP A 149 2.74 19.75 2.35
N THR A 150 2.09 20.84 2.74
CA THR A 150 1.07 20.82 3.81
C THR A 150 -0.17 20.04 3.43
N ILE A 151 -0.48 19.95 2.12
CA ILE A 151 -1.67 19.27 1.61
C ILE A 151 -1.56 17.75 1.77
N THR A 152 -0.40 17.17 1.43
CA THR A 152 -0.15 15.72 1.58
C THR A 152 0.51 15.38 2.91
N ASP A 153 0.81 16.37 3.74
CA ASP A 153 1.55 16.22 5.00
C ASP A 153 2.91 15.49 4.77
N LEU A 154 3.63 15.85 3.70
CA LEU A 154 4.94 15.29 3.41
C LEU A 154 6.04 16.35 3.51
N ALA A 155 7.20 15.95 4.01
CA ALA A 155 8.42 16.72 4.01
C ALA A 155 9.60 15.90 3.50
N LEU A 156 10.52 16.55 2.80
CA LEU A 156 11.73 15.97 2.27
C LEU A 156 12.93 16.54 3.01
N LEU A 157 13.67 15.66 3.67
CA LEU A 157 14.92 15.97 4.35
C LEU A 157 16.10 15.49 3.53
N LYS A 158 17.28 16.07 3.80
CA LYS A 158 18.55 15.67 3.21
C LYS A 158 19.61 15.55 4.32
N ILE A 159 20.28 14.40 4.36
CA ILE A 159 21.47 14.19 5.15
C ILE A 159 22.66 13.93 4.22
N ASN A 160 23.87 14.21 4.71
CA ASN A 160 25.10 13.88 3.99
C ASN A 160 25.73 12.63 4.62
N ALA A 161 25.58 11.48 3.98
CA ALA A 161 26.07 10.21 4.46
C ALA A 161 26.32 9.23 3.31
N ASP A 162 27.27 8.34 3.50
CA ASP A 162 27.57 7.25 2.58
C ASP A 162 26.93 5.95 3.04
N HIS A 163 26.76 5.02 2.10
CA HIS A 163 26.26 3.67 2.35
C HIS A 163 24.93 3.62 3.09
N LEU A 164 23.97 4.42 2.63
CA LEU A 164 22.64 4.45 3.21
C LEU A 164 21.79 3.26 2.73
N PRO A 165 21.07 2.58 3.63
CA PRO A 165 20.11 1.56 3.25
C PRO A 165 18.85 2.23 2.63
N VAL A 166 18.66 2.03 1.33
CA VAL A 166 17.51 2.60 0.61
C VAL A 166 16.33 1.66 0.67
N ILE A 167 15.13 2.21 0.84
CA ILE A 167 13.89 1.42 0.87
C ILE A 167 13.66 0.72 -0.48
N PRO A 168 13.32 -0.57 -0.49
CA PRO A 168 12.90 -1.25 -1.71
C PRO A 168 11.60 -0.66 -2.25
N VAL A 169 11.53 -0.45 -3.56
CA VAL A 169 10.35 0.07 -4.25
C VAL A 169 9.99 -0.80 -5.45
N ASN A 170 8.68 -0.91 -5.72
CA ASN A 170 8.17 -1.54 -6.92
C ASN A 170 7.18 -0.58 -7.61
N ASP A 171 7.62 0.08 -8.66
CA ASP A 171 6.81 1.07 -9.39
C ASP A 171 5.58 0.48 -10.08
N ASN A 172 5.55 -0.83 -10.30
CA ASN A 172 4.42 -1.54 -10.92
C ASN A 172 3.40 -2.05 -9.89
N TYR A 173 3.68 -1.93 -8.58
CA TYR A 173 2.77 -2.38 -7.55
C TYR A 173 1.57 -1.44 -7.44
N VAL A 174 0.38 -2.01 -7.50
CA VAL A 174 -0.90 -1.32 -7.27
C VAL A 174 -1.52 -1.90 -6.01
N SER A 175 -1.76 -1.04 -5.03
CA SER A 175 -2.37 -1.40 -3.76
C SER A 175 -3.84 -1.81 -3.94
N ASN A 176 -4.22 -2.97 -3.43
CA ASN A 176 -5.59 -3.48 -3.45
C ASN A 176 -6.11 -3.67 -2.02
N VAL A 177 -7.43 -3.56 -1.87
CA VAL A 177 -8.10 -3.90 -0.61
C VAL A 177 -7.86 -5.37 -0.28
N GLY A 178 -7.42 -5.66 0.95
CA GLY A 178 -7.07 -7.00 1.40
C GLY A 178 -5.56 -7.33 1.32
N ASP A 179 -4.74 -6.50 0.66
CA ASP A 179 -3.29 -6.69 0.65
C ASP A 179 -2.73 -6.57 2.06
N VAL A 180 -1.89 -7.53 2.47
CA VAL A 180 -1.19 -7.47 3.76
C VAL A 180 -0.14 -6.38 3.72
N VAL A 181 -0.11 -5.56 4.76
CA VAL A 181 0.86 -4.48 4.93
C VAL A 181 1.50 -4.50 6.32
N LEU A 182 2.74 -4.01 6.38
CA LEU A 182 3.51 -3.84 7.59
C LEU A 182 3.86 -2.36 7.73
N ALA A 183 3.50 -1.77 8.85
CA ALA A 183 3.90 -0.41 9.19
C ALA A 183 5.16 -0.47 10.06
N ILE A 184 6.21 0.22 9.63
CA ILE A 184 7.54 0.23 10.26
C ILE A 184 7.84 1.65 10.73
N GLY A 185 8.12 1.82 12.02
CA GLY A 185 8.48 3.10 12.62
C GLY A 185 9.12 2.92 13.99
N ASN A 186 9.34 4.04 14.72
CA ASN A 186 9.88 4.01 16.07
C ASN A 186 8.94 4.72 17.05
N PRO A 187 7.83 4.08 17.45
CA PRO A 187 6.89 4.69 18.37
C PRO A 187 7.52 4.88 19.76
N LEU A 188 7.26 6.04 20.37
CA LEU A 188 7.66 6.36 21.75
C LEU A 188 9.17 6.21 22.03
N ASN A 189 10.00 6.20 21.00
CA ASN A 189 11.46 5.97 21.11
C ASN A 189 11.83 4.66 21.85
N LEU A 190 10.99 3.64 21.74
CA LEU A 190 11.20 2.32 22.37
C LEU A 190 12.00 1.36 21.49
N GLY A 191 12.51 1.86 20.37
CA GLY A 191 13.12 1.06 19.30
C GLY A 191 12.18 0.83 18.13
N GLN A 192 12.74 0.39 17.01
CA GLN A 192 11.95 0.12 15.81
C GLN A 192 10.87 -0.92 16.08
N THR A 193 9.64 -0.59 15.70
CA THR A 193 8.46 -1.43 15.92
C THR A 193 7.74 -1.66 14.60
N ILE A 194 7.26 -2.87 14.42
CA ILE A 194 6.52 -3.29 13.25
C ILE A 194 5.10 -3.69 13.66
N THR A 195 4.10 -3.11 13.01
CA THR A 195 2.70 -3.54 13.15
C THR A 195 2.20 -4.09 11.83
N GLN A 196 1.32 -5.08 11.88
CA GLN A 196 0.73 -5.74 10.72
C GLN A 196 -0.74 -5.38 10.61
N GLY A 197 -1.21 -5.30 9.38
CA GLY A 197 -2.62 -5.17 9.03
C GLY A 197 -2.85 -5.44 7.56
N ILE A 198 -3.99 -4.96 7.04
CA ILE A 198 -4.34 -5.01 5.63
C ILE A 198 -4.72 -3.62 5.13
N ILE A 199 -4.68 -3.43 3.82
CA ILE A 199 -5.31 -2.28 3.18
C ILE A 199 -6.82 -2.48 3.27
N SER A 200 -7.49 -1.66 4.09
CA SER A 200 -8.94 -1.73 4.34
C SER A 200 -9.73 -0.98 3.26
N ALA A 201 -9.16 0.07 2.68
CA ALA A 201 -9.73 0.80 1.56
C ALA A 201 -8.65 1.60 0.81
N THR A 202 -8.91 1.85 -0.48
CA THR A 202 -8.11 2.74 -1.32
C THR A 202 -8.95 3.94 -1.75
N GLY A 203 -8.32 5.05 -2.10
CA GLY A 203 -9.04 6.21 -2.64
C GLY A 203 -9.88 6.99 -1.64
N LYS A 204 -9.58 6.89 -0.34
CA LYS A 204 -10.32 7.64 0.68
C LYS A 204 -10.06 9.13 0.53
N GLN A 205 -11.15 9.84 0.21
CA GLN A 205 -11.24 11.29 0.13
C GLN A 205 -12.06 11.83 1.31
N LYS A 206 -12.02 13.14 1.55
CA LYS A 206 -12.77 13.83 2.63
C LYS A 206 -12.33 13.47 4.07
N ILE A 207 -11.20 12.78 4.23
CA ILE A 207 -10.60 12.57 5.55
C ILE A 207 -9.82 13.82 5.98
N THR A 208 -9.34 14.57 4.99
CA THR A 208 -8.74 15.89 5.12
C THR A 208 -9.58 16.90 4.35
N ASP A 209 -9.43 18.19 4.64
CA ASP A 209 -10.06 19.27 3.88
C ASP A 209 -9.49 19.40 2.45
N SER A 210 -8.48 18.60 2.13
CA SER A 210 -7.83 18.62 0.82
C SER A 210 -8.46 17.61 -0.14
N PRO A 211 -8.94 18.04 -1.31
CA PRO A 211 -9.43 17.15 -2.36
C PRO A 211 -8.31 16.36 -3.06
N TYR A 212 -7.04 16.69 -2.82
CA TYR A 212 -5.88 16.08 -3.48
C TYR A 212 -5.36 14.83 -2.80
N ASN A 213 -5.89 14.45 -1.63
CA ASN A 213 -5.44 13.30 -0.88
C ASN A 213 -6.22 12.04 -1.22
N ASN A 214 -5.53 11.11 -1.87
CA ASN A 214 -6.02 9.77 -2.16
C ASN A 214 -5.32 8.78 -1.21
N LEU A 215 -5.75 8.74 0.06
CA LEU A 215 -5.08 7.99 1.10
C LEU A 215 -5.41 6.49 1.04
N LEU A 216 -4.46 5.67 1.48
CA LEU A 216 -4.69 4.28 1.84
C LEU A 216 -5.22 4.23 3.27
N GLN A 217 -6.34 3.54 3.47
CA GLN A 217 -6.83 3.18 4.80
C GLN A 217 -6.34 1.79 5.14
N MET A 218 -5.89 1.59 6.38
CA MET A 218 -5.40 0.31 6.89
C MET A 218 -5.80 0.11 8.35
N ASP A 219 -5.67 -1.11 8.86
CA ASP A 219 -5.87 -1.47 10.26
C ASP A 219 -4.55 -1.77 11.00
N ALA A 220 -3.39 -1.71 10.32
CA ALA A 220 -2.09 -1.74 10.95
C ALA A 220 -1.95 -0.55 11.92
N ALA A 221 -1.74 -0.84 13.21
CA ALA A 221 -1.78 0.18 14.26
C ALA A 221 -0.67 1.23 14.10
N ILE A 222 -1.07 2.51 14.10
CA ILE A 222 -0.17 3.67 14.07
C ILE A 222 -0.31 4.44 15.37
N ASN A 223 0.83 4.73 15.99
CA ASN A 223 0.95 5.52 17.20
C ASN A 223 1.91 6.71 17.00
N VAL A 224 1.97 7.61 17.97
CA VAL A 224 2.95 8.70 17.99
C VAL A 224 4.37 8.13 17.85
N GLY A 225 5.13 8.63 16.86
CA GLY A 225 6.46 8.17 16.50
C GLY A 225 6.50 7.26 15.25
N ASN A 226 5.38 6.62 14.84
CA ASN A 226 5.32 5.90 13.57
C ASN A 226 5.04 6.82 12.37
N SER A 227 4.54 8.05 12.60
CA SER A 227 4.31 9.04 11.52
C SER A 227 5.58 9.29 10.72
N GLY A 228 5.46 9.30 9.40
CA GLY A 228 6.57 9.42 8.45
C GLY A 228 7.33 8.12 8.20
N GLY A 229 6.97 7.02 8.86
CA GLY A 229 7.55 5.70 8.67
C GLY A 229 7.06 5.01 7.40
N ALA A 230 7.60 3.82 7.14
CA ALA A 230 7.26 3.05 5.95
C ALA A 230 6.03 2.17 6.18
N LEU A 231 5.10 2.20 5.22
CA LEU A 231 4.14 1.12 4.99
C LEU A 231 4.69 0.26 3.85
N VAL A 232 4.91 -1.03 4.10
CA VAL A 232 5.46 -1.96 3.10
C VAL A 232 4.54 -3.15 2.88
N ASN A 233 4.62 -3.79 1.71
CA ASN A 233 3.91 -5.03 1.41
C ASN A 233 4.62 -6.26 2.01
N SER A 234 4.06 -7.44 1.80
CA SER A 234 4.63 -8.72 2.26
C SER A 234 6.00 -9.07 1.67
N ASN A 235 6.43 -8.37 0.61
CA ASN A 235 7.77 -8.50 0.02
C ASN A 235 8.77 -7.48 0.59
N GLY A 236 8.31 -6.50 1.38
CA GLY A 236 9.13 -5.41 1.90
C GLY A 236 9.28 -4.23 0.93
N ASP A 237 8.47 -4.14 -0.15
CA ASP A 237 8.48 -2.99 -1.03
C ASP A 237 7.60 -1.89 -0.47
N LEU A 238 8.01 -0.63 -0.60
CA LEU A 238 7.29 0.54 -0.09
C LEU A 238 5.93 0.70 -0.78
N VAL A 239 4.88 0.76 0.02
CA VAL A 239 3.48 0.97 -0.38
C VAL A 239 3.03 2.40 -0.09
N GLY A 240 3.54 2.99 1.00
CA GLY A 240 3.18 4.34 1.39
C GLY A 240 3.95 4.86 2.59
N ILE A 241 3.67 6.11 2.97
CA ILE A 241 4.20 6.77 4.16
C ILE A 241 3.09 6.86 5.20
N THR A 242 3.31 6.29 6.38
CA THR A 242 2.33 6.26 7.47
C THR A 242 2.09 7.66 8.05
N SER A 243 0.85 8.00 8.41
CA SER A 243 0.52 9.27 9.04
C SER A 243 -0.52 9.08 10.15
N ALA A 244 -0.21 9.60 11.34
CA ALA A 244 -1.12 9.63 12.49
C ALA A 244 -1.99 10.90 12.51
N GLN A 245 -1.73 11.90 11.64
CA GLN A 245 -2.46 13.17 11.63
C GLN A 245 -3.89 13.02 11.10
N PHE A 246 -4.11 12.09 10.19
CA PHE A 246 -5.42 11.86 9.60
C PHE A 246 -6.32 11.09 10.56
N LYS A 247 -6.71 11.75 11.67
CA LYS A 247 -7.72 11.25 12.59
C LYS A 247 -9.08 11.83 12.22
N THR A 248 -10.14 11.04 12.41
CA THR A 248 -11.52 11.53 12.26
C THR A 248 -11.77 12.73 13.16
N ARG A 249 -12.48 13.74 12.65
CA ARG A 249 -12.75 15.04 13.31
C ARG A 249 -13.48 14.96 14.65
N GLU A 250 -14.08 13.86 14.98
CA GLU A 250 -14.77 13.64 16.24
C GLU A 250 -13.82 12.94 17.21
N ASN A 251 -13.81 13.38 18.48
CA ASN A 251 -13.07 12.78 19.62
C ASN A 251 -13.52 11.32 19.92
N LEU A 252 -13.94 10.59 18.91
CA LEU A 252 -14.25 9.17 18.98
C LEU A 252 -12.93 8.40 19.02
N ASN A 253 -12.75 7.60 20.03
CA ASN A 253 -11.62 6.68 20.15
C ASN A 253 -11.80 5.52 19.18
N ILE A 254 -11.72 5.83 17.87
CA ILE A 254 -11.91 4.86 16.78
C ILE A 254 -10.62 4.06 16.65
N GLN A 255 -10.71 2.76 16.92
CA GLN A 255 -9.61 1.81 16.71
C GLN A 255 -9.72 1.15 15.33
N GLY A 256 -8.57 0.75 14.75
CA GLY A 256 -8.52 0.01 13.49
C GLY A 256 -8.72 0.86 12.22
N ILE A 257 -8.65 2.19 12.33
CA ILE A 257 -8.69 3.10 11.17
C ILE A 257 -7.45 3.97 11.19
N PHE A 258 -6.50 3.65 10.31
CA PHE A 258 -5.26 4.39 10.13
C PHE A 258 -5.05 4.69 8.65
N PHE A 259 -4.17 5.64 8.36
CA PHE A 259 -3.95 6.13 7.01
C PHE A 259 -2.48 6.20 6.64
N ALA A 260 -2.23 6.09 5.33
CA ALA A 260 -0.93 6.31 4.74
C ALA A 260 -1.06 7.07 3.41
N VAL A 261 -0.08 7.90 3.12
CA VAL A 261 0.08 8.55 1.81
C VAL A 261 0.63 7.49 0.85
N PRO A 262 -0.07 7.16 -0.26
CA PRO A 262 0.42 6.15 -1.21
C PRO A 262 1.80 6.51 -1.78
N TYR A 263 2.67 5.51 -1.98
CA TYR A 263 4.00 5.72 -2.56
C TYR A 263 3.94 6.44 -3.91
N SER A 264 2.97 6.13 -4.76
CA SER A 264 2.81 6.79 -6.06
C SER A 264 2.59 8.30 -5.94
N LEU A 265 1.86 8.75 -4.92
CA LEU A 265 1.69 10.18 -4.60
C LEU A 265 2.95 10.75 -3.96
N ALA A 266 3.52 10.05 -2.98
CA ALA A 266 4.74 10.44 -2.29
C ALA A 266 5.93 10.64 -3.26
N LYS A 267 6.10 9.75 -4.24
CA LYS A 267 7.10 9.86 -5.31
C LYS A 267 6.92 11.12 -6.17
N LYS A 268 5.67 11.44 -6.56
CA LYS A 268 5.35 12.67 -7.32
C LYS A 268 5.68 13.93 -6.52
N VAL A 269 5.29 13.95 -5.24
CA VAL A 269 5.58 15.06 -4.32
C VAL A 269 7.09 15.23 -4.12
N MET A 270 7.79 14.15 -3.78
CA MET A 270 9.25 14.14 -3.62
C MET A 270 9.96 14.70 -4.86
N GLY A 271 9.54 14.28 -6.07
CA GLY A 271 10.11 14.80 -7.31
C GLY A 271 9.91 16.29 -7.51
N LYS A 272 8.76 16.87 -7.08
CA LYS A 272 8.52 18.32 -7.09
C LYS A 272 9.38 19.05 -6.05
N LEU A 273 9.49 18.48 -4.84
CA LEU A 273 10.31 19.04 -3.77
C LEU A 273 11.80 19.09 -4.16
N ILE A 274 12.34 18.02 -4.77
CA ILE A 274 13.73 18.01 -5.26
C ILE A 274 13.97 19.10 -6.30
N ARG A 275 13.05 19.28 -7.27
CA ARG A 275 13.24 20.23 -8.37
C ARG A 275 13.00 21.67 -7.99
N HIS A 276 12.05 21.94 -7.11
CA HIS A 276 11.53 23.29 -6.87
C HIS A 276 11.58 23.74 -5.39
N GLY A 277 11.95 22.85 -4.46
CA GLY A 277 11.86 23.10 -3.01
C GLY A 277 10.44 23.20 -2.47
N ARG A 278 9.43 23.13 -3.33
CA ARG A 278 8.01 23.25 -2.98
C ARG A 278 7.12 22.49 -3.97
N VAL A 279 5.87 22.24 -3.58
CA VAL A 279 4.88 21.61 -4.44
C VAL A 279 3.98 22.69 -5.04
N VAL A 280 4.17 22.96 -6.32
CA VAL A 280 3.31 23.85 -7.10
C VAL A 280 2.09 23.07 -7.57
N ARG A 281 0.88 23.62 -7.34
CA ARG A 281 -0.39 23.06 -7.80
C ARG A 281 -1.19 24.10 -8.57
N GLY A 282 -1.85 23.63 -9.62
CA GLY A 282 -2.80 24.45 -10.36
C GLY A 282 -4.05 24.74 -9.53
N TYR A 283 -4.57 25.95 -9.69
CA TYR A 283 -5.75 26.49 -9.06
C TYR A 283 -6.66 27.14 -10.07
N LEU A 284 -7.97 26.97 -9.91
CA LEU A 284 -8.98 27.56 -10.81
C LEU A 284 -9.99 28.45 -10.08
N GLY A 285 -10.19 28.28 -8.77
CA GLY A 285 -10.97 29.18 -7.94
C GLY A 285 -12.48 29.02 -8.09
N PHE A 286 -13.01 27.79 -8.04
CA PHE A 286 -14.44 27.53 -8.04
C PHE A 286 -14.81 26.35 -7.13
N GLU A 287 -16.07 26.34 -6.71
CA GLU A 287 -16.74 25.20 -6.04
C GLU A 287 -18.00 24.85 -6.80
N GLY A 288 -18.43 23.59 -6.70
CA GLY A 288 -19.63 23.14 -7.37
C GLY A 288 -20.24 21.88 -6.75
N THR A 289 -21.52 21.69 -7.02
CA THR A 289 -22.29 20.51 -6.65
C THR A 289 -22.57 19.63 -7.86
N ALA A 290 -22.51 18.29 -7.64
CA ALA A 290 -22.82 17.33 -8.70
C ALA A 290 -24.29 17.41 -9.09
N VAL A 291 -24.58 17.36 -10.40
CA VAL A 291 -25.95 17.36 -10.93
C VAL A 291 -26.17 16.19 -11.90
N ASP A 292 -27.42 15.72 -11.99
CA ASP A 292 -27.87 14.72 -12.95
C ASP A 292 -28.17 15.32 -14.34
N SER A 293 -28.64 14.50 -15.26
CA SER A 293 -29.01 14.92 -16.62
C SER A 293 -30.17 15.93 -16.68
N THR A 294 -30.90 16.11 -15.60
CA THR A 294 -31.99 17.12 -15.49
C THR A 294 -31.51 18.40 -14.80
N GLY A 295 -30.24 18.46 -14.38
CA GLY A 295 -29.68 19.57 -13.62
C GLY A 295 -30.03 19.56 -12.13
N LYS A 296 -30.62 18.49 -11.61
CA LYS A 296 -30.97 18.36 -10.19
C LYS A 296 -29.72 17.87 -9.42
N GLU A 297 -29.52 18.37 -8.22
CA GLU A 297 -28.41 17.98 -7.35
C GLU A 297 -28.44 16.49 -7.01
N VAL A 298 -27.28 15.85 -7.11
CA VAL A 298 -27.09 14.42 -6.80
C VAL A 298 -26.55 14.30 -5.39
N ASN A 299 -27.39 13.78 -4.48
CA ASN A 299 -27.04 13.59 -3.08
C ASN A 299 -26.84 12.10 -2.70
N ASP A 300 -26.99 11.19 -3.67
CA ASP A 300 -26.84 9.76 -3.48
C ASP A 300 -25.78 9.17 -4.43
N SER A 301 -25.30 7.97 -4.13
CA SER A 301 -24.28 7.28 -4.94
C SER A 301 -24.84 6.49 -6.13
N LEU A 302 -26.18 6.41 -6.29
CA LEU A 302 -26.86 5.61 -7.32
C LEU A 302 -27.23 6.46 -8.53
N THR A 303 -27.46 7.76 -8.33
CA THR A 303 -27.82 8.69 -9.41
C THR A 303 -26.58 9.06 -10.22
N PRO A 304 -26.58 8.85 -11.56
CA PRO A 304 -25.45 9.20 -12.40
C PRO A 304 -25.21 10.71 -12.41
N VAL A 305 -23.98 11.12 -12.10
CA VAL A 305 -23.52 12.50 -12.23
C VAL A 305 -23.21 12.78 -13.70
N THR A 306 -23.84 13.80 -14.28
CA THR A 306 -23.60 14.21 -15.67
C THR A 306 -22.99 15.58 -15.80
N GLY A 307 -23.08 16.41 -14.75
CA GLY A 307 -22.55 17.77 -14.70
C GLY A 307 -22.18 18.18 -13.28
N MET A 308 -21.58 19.37 -13.19
CA MET A 308 -21.32 20.05 -11.92
C MET A 308 -21.78 21.48 -12.02
N ARG A 309 -22.74 21.86 -11.18
CA ARG A 309 -23.21 23.25 -11.10
C ARG A 309 -22.24 24.06 -10.26
N ILE A 310 -21.78 25.17 -10.79
CA ILE A 310 -20.95 26.13 -10.07
C ILE A 310 -21.81 26.80 -8.98
N THR A 311 -21.38 26.69 -7.74
CA THR A 311 -22.09 27.24 -6.57
C THR A 311 -21.35 28.41 -5.93
N ASN A 312 -20.04 28.49 -6.13
CA ASN A 312 -19.21 29.56 -5.60
C ASN A 312 -18.00 29.78 -6.51
N LEU A 313 -17.63 31.04 -6.68
CA LEU A 313 -16.44 31.45 -7.44
C LEU A 313 -15.58 32.38 -6.58
N ASP A 314 -14.29 32.15 -6.59
CA ASP A 314 -13.33 33.12 -6.06
C ASP A 314 -13.35 34.38 -6.93
N PRO A 315 -13.74 35.55 -6.40
CA PRO A 315 -13.85 36.81 -7.21
C PRO A 315 -12.54 37.25 -7.84
N LEU A 316 -11.38 36.77 -7.36
CA LEU A 316 -10.07 37.00 -7.93
C LEU A 316 -9.51 35.75 -8.63
N GLY A 317 -10.27 34.67 -8.63
CA GLY A 317 -9.87 33.37 -9.16
C GLY A 317 -9.87 33.30 -10.69
N PRO A 318 -9.09 32.38 -11.26
CA PRO A 318 -8.98 32.20 -12.71
C PRO A 318 -10.30 31.93 -13.43
N ALA A 319 -11.16 31.11 -12.83
CA ALA A 319 -12.46 30.76 -13.42
C ALA A 319 -13.35 31.99 -13.57
N TRP A 320 -13.43 32.83 -12.53
CA TRP A 320 -14.18 34.07 -12.57
C TRP A 320 -13.60 35.07 -13.62
N GLN A 321 -12.27 35.20 -13.66
CA GLN A 321 -11.60 36.10 -14.64
C GLN A 321 -11.81 35.65 -16.09
N ALA A 322 -11.98 34.35 -16.32
CA ALA A 322 -12.27 33.78 -17.64
C ALA A 322 -13.75 33.92 -18.04
N GLY A 323 -14.63 34.40 -17.16
CA GLY A 323 -16.05 34.59 -17.46
C GLY A 323 -16.92 33.36 -17.16
N ILE A 324 -16.46 32.44 -16.28
CA ILE A 324 -17.33 31.42 -15.69
C ILE A 324 -18.21 32.12 -14.65
N GLU A 325 -19.47 31.71 -14.58
CA GLU A 325 -20.49 32.32 -13.72
C GLU A 325 -21.09 31.28 -12.76
N GLU A 326 -21.65 31.77 -11.64
CA GLU A 326 -22.47 30.92 -10.78
C GLU A 326 -23.68 30.40 -11.55
N GLN A 327 -24.10 29.19 -11.26
CA GLN A 327 -25.14 28.41 -11.93
C GLN A 327 -24.74 27.80 -13.29
N ASP A 328 -23.57 28.07 -13.84
CA ASP A 328 -23.05 27.30 -14.96
C ASP A 328 -23.02 25.80 -14.63
N ILE A 329 -23.38 24.97 -15.59
CA ILE A 329 -23.27 23.51 -15.44
C ILE A 329 -22.08 23.04 -16.24
N VAL A 330 -20.99 22.80 -15.58
CA VAL A 330 -19.74 22.28 -16.19
C VAL A 330 -19.92 20.79 -16.51
N ILE A 331 -19.62 20.39 -17.74
CA ILE A 331 -19.73 19.03 -18.28
C ILE A 331 -18.35 18.37 -18.33
N LYS A 332 -17.35 19.13 -18.81
CA LYS A 332 -15.95 18.65 -18.91
C LYS A 332 -14.97 19.76 -18.51
N ILE A 333 -13.84 19.33 -17.97
CA ILE A 333 -12.66 20.16 -17.70
C ILE A 333 -11.44 19.45 -18.28
N ALA A 334 -10.67 20.13 -19.12
CA ALA A 334 -9.51 19.56 -19.83
C ALA A 334 -9.83 18.25 -20.59
N GLY A 335 -11.03 18.18 -21.20
CA GLY A 335 -11.54 16.99 -21.88
C GLY A 335 -12.03 15.86 -20.97
N LEU A 336 -11.88 15.97 -19.65
CA LEU A 336 -12.32 14.97 -18.67
C LEU A 336 -13.74 15.27 -18.19
N SER A 337 -14.60 14.27 -18.15
CA SER A 337 -15.96 14.41 -17.58
C SER A 337 -15.90 14.71 -16.09
N VAL A 338 -16.69 15.67 -15.64
CA VAL A 338 -16.85 16.03 -14.22
C VAL A 338 -17.54 14.94 -13.39
N ALA A 339 -18.13 13.93 -14.03
CA ALA A 339 -18.58 12.70 -13.36
C ALA A 339 -17.43 11.94 -12.66
N ASN A 340 -16.19 12.24 -13.02
CA ASN A 340 -15.01 11.73 -12.34
C ASN A 340 -14.20 12.89 -11.72
N PRO A 341 -14.66 13.47 -10.61
CA PRO A 341 -14.07 14.67 -10.01
C PRO A 341 -12.61 14.47 -9.62
N GLN A 342 -12.23 13.26 -9.22
CA GLN A 342 -10.84 12.96 -8.83
C GLN A 342 -9.85 13.15 -9.99
N LYS A 343 -10.18 12.62 -11.18
CA LYS A 343 -9.34 12.80 -12.37
C LYS A 343 -9.25 14.25 -12.79
N VAL A 344 -10.36 14.97 -12.67
CA VAL A 344 -10.40 16.43 -12.96
C VAL A 344 -9.51 17.20 -12.01
N LEU A 345 -9.64 16.97 -10.70
CA LEU A 345 -8.80 17.62 -9.68
C LEU A 345 -7.32 17.26 -9.83
N GLU A 346 -7.00 16.00 -10.12
CA GLU A 346 -5.62 15.58 -10.40
C GLU A 346 -5.08 16.29 -11.64
N LYS A 347 -5.88 16.43 -12.69
CA LYS A 347 -5.49 17.16 -13.91
C LYS A 347 -5.24 18.63 -13.63
N ILE A 348 -6.15 19.31 -12.92
CA ILE A 348 -6.00 20.72 -12.53
C ILE A 348 -4.74 20.89 -11.68
N GLY A 349 -4.59 20.13 -10.60
CA GLY A 349 -3.47 20.24 -9.67
C GLY A 349 -2.10 19.90 -10.27
N ASN A 350 -2.07 19.12 -11.36
CA ASN A 350 -0.84 18.80 -12.09
C ASN A 350 -0.58 19.74 -13.29
N THR A 351 -1.52 20.64 -13.64
CA THR A 351 -1.30 21.64 -14.67
C THR A 351 -0.48 22.79 -14.08
N GLU A 352 0.60 23.15 -14.77
CA GLU A 352 1.46 24.24 -14.34
C GLU A 352 0.71 25.58 -14.42
N PRO A 353 0.90 26.50 -13.44
CA PRO A 353 0.38 27.85 -13.52
C PRO A 353 0.80 28.54 -14.83
N GLY A 354 -0.11 29.33 -15.39
CA GLY A 354 0.06 30.01 -16.69
C GLY A 354 -0.35 29.13 -17.89
N LYS A 355 -0.64 27.86 -17.73
CA LYS A 355 -1.23 27.01 -18.78
C LYS A 355 -2.74 27.17 -18.81
N GLU A 356 -3.33 26.97 -20.00
CA GLU A 356 -4.78 27.04 -20.20
C GLU A 356 -5.43 25.67 -20.05
N ILE A 357 -6.64 25.67 -19.50
CA ILE A 357 -7.54 24.51 -19.39
C ILE A 357 -8.87 24.87 -20.01
N GLU A 358 -9.37 24.03 -20.94
CA GLU A 358 -10.70 24.17 -21.54
C GLU A 358 -11.78 23.68 -20.58
N PHE A 359 -12.81 24.52 -20.35
CA PHE A 359 -14.09 24.18 -19.76
C PHE A 359 -15.11 24.01 -20.86
N GLU A 360 -15.86 22.90 -20.83
CA GLU A 360 -17.08 22.69 -21.61
C GLU A 360 -18.25 22.77 -20.64
N LEU A 361 -19.09 23.78 -20.76
CA LEU A 361 -20.20 24.06 -19.84
C LEU A 361 -21.47 24.35 -20.59
N TYR A 362 -22.61 24.21 -19.87
CA TYR A 362 -23.93 24.52 -20.35
C TYR A 362 -24.43 25.79 -19.64
N ARG A 363 -24.77 26.81 -20.44
CA ARG A 363 -25.27 28.11 -20.01
C ARG A 363 -26.41 28.52 -20.95
N ASP A 364 -27.54 28.98 -20.46
CA ASP A 364 -28.70 29.51 -21.22
C ASP A 364 -29.14 28.63 -22.40
N GLY A 365 -29.14 27.32 -22.22
CA GLY A 365 -29.58 26.39 -23.27
C GLY A 365 -28.50 26.05 -24.32
N LYS A 366 -27.26 26.49 -24.15
CA LYS A 366 -26.15 26.27 -25.11
C LYS A 366 -24.95 25.69 -24.42
N ILE A 367 -24.17 24.92 -25.20
CA ILE A 367 -22.85 24.46 -24.76
C ILE A 367 -21.82 25.51 -25.18
N GLU A 368 -21.05 25.96 -24.22
CA GLU A 368 -19.95 26.93 -24.41
C GLU A 368 -18.62 26.30 -24.03
N LYS A 369 -17.54 26.81 -24.64
CA LYS A 369 -16.17 26.46 -24.34
C LYS A 369 -15.41 27.67 -23.89
N ILE A 370 -14.86 27.62 -22.69
CA ILE A 370 -14.14 28.72 -22.07
C ILE A 370 -12.73 28.24 -21.71
N MET A 371 -11.73 29.02 -22.13
CA MET A 371 -10.33 28.76 -21.76
C MET A 371 -10.01 29.49 -20.46
N VAL A 372 -9.51 28.77 -19.48
CA VAL A 372 -9.16 29.30 -18.16
C VAL A 372 -7.68 29.15 -17.94
N VAL A 373 -6.97 30.25 -17.65
CA VAL A 373 -5.55 30.26 -17.31
C VAL A 373 -5.40 29.77 -15.87
N VAL A 374 -4.67 28.70 -15.66
CA VAL A 374 -4.45 28.11 -14.33
C VAL A 374 -3.57 29.04 -13.50
N ALA A 375 -3.98 29.39 -12.30
CA ALA A 375 -3.14 30.05 -11.31
C ALA A 375 -2.42 29.04 -10.41
N GLU A 376 -1.53 29.51 -9.55
CA GLU A 376 -0.95 28.70 -8.49
C GLU A 376 -1.90 28.66 -7.28
N LEU A 377 -2.11 27.48 -6.72
CA LEU A 377 -2.80 27.32 -5.45
C LEU A 377 -1.92 27.87 -4.32
N GLU A 378 -2.28 29.02 -3.76
CA GLU A 378 -1.60 29.57 -2.59
C GLU A 378 -1.91 28.71 -1.35
N THR A 379 -0.90 28.05 -0.83
CA THR A 379 -0.97 27.41 0.50
C THR A 379 -0.62 28.47 1.54
N LYS A 380 -1.60 28.91 2.33
CA LYS A 380 -1.32 29.75 3.52
C LYS A 380 -0.46 28.93 4.48
N LEU A 381 0.74 29.43 4.77
CA LEU A 381 1.66 28.90 5.78
C LEU A 381 1.10 29.11 7.19
#